data_3b4500bd39f1727f674d26118b40a138
#
_entry.id   3b4500bd39f1727f674d26118b40a138
#
_cell.length_a   1.000
_cell.length_b   1.000
_cell.length_c   1.000
_cell.angle_alpha   90.00
_cell.angle_beta   90.00
_cell.angle_gamma   90.00
#
_symmetry.space_group_name_H-M   'P 1'
#
loop_
_entity.id
_entity.type
_entity.pdbx_description
1 polymer ?
#
loop_
_entity_poly.entity_id
_entity_poly.type
_entity_poly.pdbx_seq_one_letter_code
_entity_poly.pdbx_strand_id
1 'polypeptide(L)'
;MSGISAQDRARAEDSAYDVAVIGYGPTGVTAANLLGAMGLRVVVLERDAEVFSRARAISTDEEVVRIWQRIGLAERLKQDMLAERPLDFVDANGRPFLSAHPTPRGHGHPPQMFIYQPALEQVLRDGVDRYPNVEVWLRHECLRLRQDAHGVELTVVSAADDSVRRLRASYVIAADGGSSLTRAQINVGYEGRTYEDRWVVIDTRMLKPWPDHDRLRFRCDPARPAVDCPTPLGHHRWEFPILPGDDEKYLTTHEAIHSMVARYGIGRDQIEILRATVYSHHVRFAARFRVGRVFLAGDAAHAMPPWIGQGMAAGVRDAANLCWKLDGVLRGELPESVLDSYEAERKPHVKEVTRRAVFVGRIITERRPAVTRVRNVALRALNRVPGCGNWLQDSNWIPVARYAEGLQAHPRTKAAGHQIPQPWVTGPDGVRARLDDVLESRWLLLRTESSAPQPAWDRLALPALTVTPAGSRPAAGTVVDSDGVLLPWMTEHRAATLALRPDAYVYAAAPAGAQLPPPPAGFAPVPRTIAAITP
;
A
#
# COMPACT_ATOMS: atom_id res chain seq x y z
N MET A 1 31.12 12.46 -36.33
CA MET A 1 30.23 11.35 -35.92
C MET A 1 31.11 10.17 -35.45
N SER A 2 31.47 10.13 -34.16
CA SER A 2 32.27 9.04 -33.60
C SER A 2 31.37 7.83 -33.39
N GLY A 3 31.66 6.76 -34.11
CA GLY A 3 30.92 5.48 -33.97
C GLY A 3 31.15 4.89 -32.59
N ILE A 4 30.07 4.49 -31.93
CA ILE A 4 30.09 3.71 -30.69
C ILE A 4 30.84 2.39 -30.97
N SER A 5 31.88 2.09 -30.20
CA SER A 5 32.70 0.90 -30.41
C SER A 5 31.89 -0.41 -30.15
N ALA A 6 32.29 -1.50 -30.79
CA ALA A 6 31.68 -2.80 -30.57
C ALA A 6 31.75 -3.24 -29.09
N GLN A 7 32.79 -2.80 -28.34
CA GLN A 7 32.92 -3.01 -26.91
C GLN A 7 31.93 -2.20 -26.08
N ASP A 8 31.57 -0.99 -26.52
CA ASP A 8 30.54 -0.19 -25.85
C ASP A 8 29.11 -0.75 -26.12
N ARG A 9 28.91 -1.39 -27.29
CA ARG A 9 27.67 -2.14 -27.58
C ARG A 9 27.57 -3.42 -26.77
N ALA A 10 28.63 -4.20 -26.65
CA ALA A 10 28.67 -5.40 -25.84
C ALA A 10 28.48 -5.10 -24.34
N ARG A 11 29.06 -4.00 -23.81
CA ARG A 11 28.82 -3.54 -22.44
C ARG A 11 27.38 -3.03 -22.23
N ALA A 12 26.74 -2.46 -23.24
CA ALA A 12 25.34 -2.04 -23.18
C ALA A 12 24.36 -3.24 -23.21
N GLU A 13 24.72 -4.32 -23.89
CA GLU A 13 23.93 -5.57 -23.90
C GLU A 13 24.07 -6.38 -22.59
N ASP A 14 25.20 -6.28 -21.89
CA ASP A 14 25.47 -6.98 -20.63
C ASP A 14 24.83 -6.30 -19.41
N SER A 15 24.31 -5.09 -19.53
CA SER A 15 23.71 -4.29 -18.43
C SER A 15 22.20 -4.07 -18.56
N ALA A 16 21.48 -4.95 -19.24
CA ALA A 16 20.03 -4.84 -19.38
C ALA A 16 19.33 -5.39 -18.12
N TYR A 17 18.60 -4.50 -17.44
CA TYR A 17 17.72 -4.85 -16.33
C TYR A 17 16.32 -5.20 -16.84
N ASP A 18 15.62 -6.09 -16.11
CA ASP A 18 14.22 -6.36 -16.39
C ASP A 18 13.36 -5.16 -15.97
N VAL A 19 13.65 -4.59 -14.78
CA VAL A 19 12.93 -3.43 -14.25
C VAL A 19 13.92 -2.44 -13.61
N ALA A 20 13.75 -1.15 -13.92
CA ALA A 20 14.36 -0.07 -13.15
C ALA A 20 13.31 0.57 -12.24
N VAL A 21 13.63 0.75 -10.95
CA VAL A 21 12.81 1.45 -9.96
C VAL A 21 13.44 2.79 -9.67
N ILE A 22 12.73 3.90 -9.89
CA ILE A 22 13.20 5.26 -9.60
C ILE A 22 12.55 5.73 -8.31
N GLY A 23 13.37 5.95 -7.27
CA GLY A 23 12.96 6.26 -5.90
C GLY A 23 12.93 5.02 -5.00
N TYR A 24 13.46 5.17 -3.78
CA TYR A 24 13.62 4.08 -2.81
C TYR A 24 12.89 4.36 -1.48
N GLY A 25 11.81 5.16 -1.56
CA GLY A 25 10.83 5.31 -0.47
C GLY A 25 9.91 4.09 -0.35
N PRO A 26 8.86 4.12 0.51
CA PRO A 26 8.03 2.95 0.83
C PRO A 26 7.48 2.19 -0.37
N THR A 27 7.08 2.89 -1.45
CA THR A 27 6.58 2.27 -2.69
C THR A 27 7.70 1.57 -3.45
N GLY A 28 8.82 2.27 -3.67
CA GLY A 28 9.94 1.74 -4.44
C GLY A 28 10.64 0.58 -3.74
N VAL A 29 10.87 0.67 -2.43
CA VAL A 29 11.49 -0.42 -1.65
C VAL A 29 10.59 -1.66 -1.57
N THR A 30 9.25 -1.46 -1.53
CA THR A 30 8.30 -2.59 -1.62
C THR A 30 8.35 -3.24 -3.01
N ALA A 31 8.40 -2.43 -4.08
CA ALA A 31 8.54 -2.95 -5.44
C ALA A 31 9.87 -3.72 -5.61
N ALA A 32 10.97 -3.19 -5.11
CA ALA A 32 12.28 -3.85 -5.15
C ALA A 32 12.27 -5.22 -4.46
N ASN A 33 11.69 -5.32 -3.26
CA ASN A 33 11.52 -6.59 -2.56
C ASN A 33 10.64 -7.59 -3.36
N LEU A 34 9.50 -7.13 -3.88
CA LEU A 34 8.60 -8.00 -4.65
C LEU A 34 9.26 -8.52 -5.92
N LEU A 35 9.88 -7.63 -6.71
CA LEU A 35 10.57 -8.00 -7.94
C LEU A 35 11.80 -8.87 -7.66
N GLY A 36 12.54 -8.57 -6.58
CA GLY A 36 13.66 -9.38 -6.10
C GLY A 36 13.25 -10.81 -5.77
N ALA A 37 12.16 -10.97 -5.00
CA ALA A 37 11.59 -12.27 -4.67
C ALA A 37 11.10 -13.05 -5.90
N MET A 38 10.69 -12.37 -6.96
CA MET A 38 10.32 -12.97 -8.25
C MET A 38 11.53 -13.35 -9.11
N GLY A 39 12.76 -13.01 -8.70
CA GLY A 39 13.99 -13.34 -9.42
C GLY A 39 14.29 -12.47 -10.63
N LEU A 40 13.62 -11.31 -10.78
CA LEU A 40 13.88 -10.35 -11.86
C LEU A 40 15.16 -9.55 -11.59
N ARG A 41 15.91 -9.20 -12.64
CA ARG A 41 17.07 -8.31 -12.55
C ARG A 41 16.60 -6.87 -12.39
N VAL A 42 16.83 -6.30 -11.22
CA VAL A 42 16.32 -4.97 -10.86
C VAL A 42 17.46 -4.01 -10.55
N VAL A 43 17.37 -2.78 -11.03
CA VAL A 43 18.15 -1.65 -10.52
C VAL A 43 17.22 -0.67 -9.83
N VAL A 44 17.63 -0.24 -8.65
CA VAL A 44 16.94 0.81 -7.88
C VAL A 44 17.81 2.07 -7.88
N LEU A 45 17.24 3.19 -8.27
CA LEU A 45 17.92 4.49 -8.32
C LEU A 45 17.35 5.40 -7.22
N GLU A 46 18.19 5.82 -6.29
CA GLU A 46 17.81 6.74 -5.21
C GLU A 46 18.82 7.89 -5.11
N ARG A 47 18.32 9.11 -5.17
CA ARG A 47 19.15 10.32 -5.10
C ARG A 47 19.72 10.59 -3.72
N ASP A 48 19.02 10.18 -2.66
CA ASP A 48 19.45 10.35 -1.28
C ASP A 48 20.39 9.21 -0.85
N ALA A 49 21.29 9.50 0.10
CA ALA A 49 22.24 8.51 0.62
C ALA A 49 21.61 7.60 1.67
N GLU A 50 20.63 8.10 2.38
CA GLU A 50 20.05 7.48 3.57
C GLU A 50 18.52 7.45 3.48
N VAL A 51 17.90 6.74 4.41
CA VAL A 51 16.46 6.79 4.59
C VAL A 51 16.04 8.23 4.90
N PHE A 52 15.01 8.69 4.21
CA PHE A 52 14.49 10.04 4.45
C PHE A 52 14.00 10.19 5.89
N SER A 53 14.74 10.98 6.69
CA SER A 53 14.53 11.13 8.13
C SER A 53 13.18 11.75 8.53
N ARG A 54 12.44 12.32 7.56
CA ARG A 54 11.19 13.03 7.81
C ARG A 54 10.01 12.08 7.61
N ALA A 55 9.53 11.47 8.69
CA ALA A 55 8.34 10.63 8.65
C ALA A 55 7.13 11.40 8.09
N ARG A 56 6.49 10.84 7.05
CA ARG A 56 5.23 11.35 6.49
C ARG A 56 4.07 10.50 6.95
N ALA A 57 4.14 9.19 6.71
CA ALA A 57 3.15 8.23 7.14
C ALA A 57 3.30 7.90 8.63
N ILE A 58 2.17 7.73 9.31
CA ILE A 58 2.11 7.34 10.73
C ILE A 58 1.31 6.05 10.94
N SER A 59 0.65 5.54 9.91
CA SER A 59 -0.15 4.34 10.01
C SER A 59 -0.14 3.50 8.75
N THR A 60 -0.45 2.24 8.92
CA THR A 60 -0.67 1.25 7.87
C THR A 60 -1.87 0.37 8.24
N ASP A 61 -2.28 -0.51 7.33
CA ASP A 61 -3.41 -1.42 7.52
C ASP A 61 -3.06 -2.88 7.25
N GLU A 62 -4.03 -3.77 7.54
CA GLU A 62 -3.88 -5.21 7.41
C GLU A 62 -3.54 -5.69 5.98
N GLU A 63 -4.05 -5.03 4.94
CA GLU A 63 -3.76 -5.40 3.55
C GLU A 63 -2.31 -5.12 3.18
N VAL A 64 -1.78 -3.98 3.62
CA VAL A 64 -0.38 -3.62 3.41
C VAL A 64 0.56 -4.58 4.12
N VAL A 65 0.25 -4.97 5.37
CA VAL A 65 1.06 -5.96 6.09
C VAL A 65 0.98 -7.33 5.43
N ARG A 66 -0.18 -7.71 4.86
CA ARG A 66 -0.33 -8.91 4.02
C ARG A 66 0.56 -8.87 2.78
N ILE A 67 0.74 -7.67 2.16
CA ILE A 67 1.69 -7.52 1.05
C ILE A 67 3.12 -7.76 1.52
N TRP A 68 3.51 -7.19 2.67
CA TRP A 68 4.84 -7.40 3.25
C TRP A 68 5.06 -8.82 3.81
N GLN A 69 3.99 -9.56 4.14
CA GLN A 69 4.07 -10.99 4.46
C GLN A 69 4.58 -11.78 3.25
N ARG A 70 4.13 -11.47 2.03
CA ARG A 70 4.56 -12.16 0.80
C ARG A 70 6.05 -12.06 0.52
N ILE A 71 6.72 -11.05 1.09
CA ILE A 71 8.17 -10.88 1.05
C ILE A 71 8.86 -11.28 2.36
N GLY A 72 8.14 -11.94 3.27
CA GLY A 72 8.69 -12.47 4.53
C GLY A 72 9.06 -11.42 5.58
N LEU A 73 8.53 -10.18 5.49
CA LEU A 73 8.91 -9.08 6.40
C LEU A 73 7.83 -8.69 7.40
N ALA A 74 6.61 -9.23 7.31
CA ALA A 74 5.49 -8.80 8.15
C ALA A 74 5.77 -8.95 9.65
N GLU A 75 6.32 -10.09 10.08
CA GLU A 75 6.57 -10.36 11.50
C GLU A 75 7.66 -9.42 12.06
N ARG A 76 8.74 -9.18 11.30
CA ARG A 76 9.79 -8.25 11.71
C ARG A 76 9.26 -6.82 11.78
N LEU A 77 8.48 -6.38 10.80
CA LEU A 77 7.90 -5.03 10.76
C LEU A 77 6.93 -4.79 11.92
N LYS A 78 6.10 -5.78 12.28
CA LYS A 78 5.14 -5.67 13.38
C LYS A 78 5.80 -5.47 14.74
N GLN A 79 7.06 -5.90 14.93
CA GLN A 79 7.78 -5.68 16.19
C GLN A 79 7.94 -4.18 16.52
N ASP A 80 8.03 -3.33 15.50
CA ASP A 80 8.20 -1.89 15.62
C ASP A 80 6.87 -1.13 15.33
N MET A 81 5.72 -1.77 15.46
CA MET A 81 4.39 -1.16 15.23
C MET A 81 3.54 -1.17 16.50
N LEU A 82 2.61 -0.22 16.58
CA LEU A 82 1.58 -0.20 17.62
C LEU A 82 0.24 -0.62 17.01
N ALA A 83 -0.22 -1.81 17.34
CA ALA A 83 -1.53 -2.32 16.93
C ALA A 83 -2.62 -1.99 17.96
N GLU A 84 -3.88 -2.10 17.54
CA GLU A 84 -5.08 -2.08 18.39
C GLU A 84 -5.19 -0.82 19.28
N ARG A 85 -4.75 0.34 18.76
CA ARG A 85 -4.89 1.60 19.49
C ARG A 85 -6.25 2.25 19.19
N PRO A 86 -6.95 2.76 20.23
CA PRO A 86 -8.21 3.46 20.05
C PRO A 86 -8.04 4.70 19.17
N LEU A 87 -9.10 5.03 18.41
CA LEU A 87 -9.18 6.22 17.59
C LEU A 87 -10.40 7.03 18.03
N ASP A 88 -10.18 8.22 18.57
CA ASP A 88 -11.24 9.07 19.11
C ASP A 88 -11.38 10.38 18.32
N PHE A 89 -12.63 10.73 18.01
CA PHE A 89 -13.00 12.08 17.60
C PHE A 89 -13.51 12.82 18.83
N VAL A 90 -12.78 13.83 19.28
CA VAL A 90 -13.10 14.57 20.52
C VAL A 90 -13.52 16.00 20.22
N ASP A 91 -14.43 16.54 21.04
CA ASP A 91 -14.85 17.94 20.97
C ASP A 91 -13.80 18.88 21.63
N ALA A 92 -14.09 20.19 21.65
CA ALA A 92 -13.21 21.21 22.23
C ALA A 92 -12.88 20.97 23.72
N ASN A 93 -13.72 20.23 24.44
CA ASN A 93 -13.51 19.86 25.85
C ASN A 93 -12.79 18.51 26.00
N GLY A 94 -12.31 17.90 24.93
CA GLY A 94 -11.68 16.59 24.94
C GLY A 94 -12.65 15.41 25.13
N ARG A 95 -13.99 15.64 25.06
CA ARG A 95 -14.99 14.58 25.23
C ARG A 95 -15.22 13.85 23.91
N PRO A 96 -15.11 12.52 23.86
CA PRO A 96 -15.37 11.76 22.65
C PRO A 96 -16.83 11.93 22.18
N PHE A 97 -17.02 12.12 20.89
CA PHE A 97 -18.32 12.03 20.25
C PHE A 97 -18.42 10.86 19.26
N LEU A 98 -17.28 10.29 18.90
CA LEU A 98 -17.15 9.03 18.16
C LEU A 98 -15.83 8.39 18.57
N SER A 99 -15.87 7.12 18.94
CA SER A 99 -14.69 6.27 19.13
C SER A 99 -14.75 5.15 18.12
N ALA A 100 -13.67 4.97 17.33
CA ALA A 100 -13.56 3.91 16.35
C ALA A 100 -12.59 2.84 16.84
N HIS A 101 -12.99 1.60 16.60
CA HIS A 101 -12.20 0.40 16.85
C HIS A 101 -12.23 -0.43 15.58
N PRO A 102 -11.35 -0.13 14.59
CA PRO A 102 -11.36 -0.85 13.32
C PRO A 102 -11.32 -2.36 13.53
N THR A 103 -12.21 -3.09 12.87
CA THR A 103 -12.28 -4.55 12.92
C THR A 103 -11.53 -5.17 11.74
N PRO A 104 -10.90 -6.36 11.93
CA PRO A 104 -10.23 -7.07 10.84
C PRO A 104 -11.18 -7.39 9.69
N ARG A 105 -10.71 -7.21 8.46
CA ARG A 105 -11.49 -7.44 7.24
C ARG A 105 -11.06 -8.68 6.47
N GLY A 106 -10.36 -9.56 7.16
CA GLY A 106 -9.97 -10.84 6.62
C GLY A 106 -8.58 -10.88 5.98
N HIS A 107 -7.74 -9.85 6.15
CA HIS A 107 -6.36 -9.89 5.64
C HIS A 107 -5.37 -10.54 6.62
N GLY A 108 -5.84 -11.04 7.76
CA GLY A 108 -5.06 -11.87 8.67
C GLY A 108 -4.11 -11.12 9.59
N HIS A 109 -4.13 -9.79 9.59
CA HIS A 109 -3.32 -8.90 10.43
C HIS A 109 -4.21 -7.92 11.19
N PRO A 110 -3.67 -7.16 12.17
CA PRO A 110 -4.44 -6.10 12.82
C PRO A 110 -4.92 -5.04 11.80
N PRO A 111 -6.17 -4.56 11.91
CA PRO A 111 -6.81 -3.73 10.89
C PRO A 111 -6.15 -2.36 10.71
N GLN A 112 -5.50 -1.86 11.76
CA GLN A 112 -4.74 -0.61 11.77
C GLN A 112 -3.55 -0.74 12.70
N MET A 113 -2.40 -0.24 12.25
CA MET A 113 -1.17 -0.19 13.02
C MET A 113 -0.50 1.16 12.82
N PHE A 114 0.02 1.73 13.91
CA PHE A 114 0.85 2.93 13.83
C PHE A 114 2.29 2.53 13.58
N ILE A 115 2.99 3.35 12.81
CA ILE A 115 4.36 3.11 12.35
C ILE A 115 5.25 4.30 12.64
N TYR A 116 6.55 4.03 12.76
CA TYR A 116 7.58 5.04 12.60
C TYR A 116 8.25 4.81 11.25
N GLN A 117 7.90 5.64 10.26
CA GLN A 117 8.25 5.42 8.86
C GLN A 117 9.75 5.19 8.61
N PRO A 118 10.70 5.94 9.21
CA PRO A 118 12.13 5.69 8.98
C PRO A 118 12.58 4.28 9.39
N ALA A 119 12.11 3.77 10.53
CA ALA A 119 12.44 2.40 10.96
C ALA A 119 11.80 1.35 10.04
N LEU A 120 10.55 1.57 9.62
CA LEU A 120 9.87 0.72 8.66
C LEU A 120 10.62 0.66 7.32
N GLU A 121 11.05 1.80 6.78
CA GLU A 121 11.81 1.85 5.53
C GLU A 121 13.17 1.15 5.67
N GLN A 122 13.83 1.29 6.82
CA GLN A 122 15.11 0.60 7.05
C GLN A 122 14.93 -0.92 7.00
N VAL A 123 13.92 -1.47 7.69
CA VAL A 123 13.62 -2.92 7.65
C VAL A 123 13.31 -3.39 6.23
N LEU A 124 12.58 -2.57 5.45
CA LEU A 124 12.29 -2.91 4.05
C LEU A 124 13.54 -2.86 3.18
N ARG A 125 14.47 -1.90 3.42
CA ARG A 125 15.76 -1.82 2.71
C ARG A 125 16.67 -2.99 3.05
N ASP A 126 16.81 -3.33 4.34
CA ASP A 126 17.54 -4.53 4.78
C ASP A 126 16.96 -5.81 4.15
N GLY A 127 15.64 -5.80 3.93
CA GLY A 127 14.96 -6.88 3.22
C GLY A 127 15.40 -7.05 1.77
N VAL A 128 15.78 -5.98 1.07
CA VAL A 128 16.27 -6.02 -0.31
C VAL A 128 17.63 -6.69 -0.42
N ASP A 129 18.47 -6.55 0.60
CA ASP A 129 19.83 -7.12 0.61
C ASP A 129 19.85 -8.66 0.52
N ARG A 130 18.69 -9.31 0.75
CA ARG A 130 18.51 -10.75 0.55
C ARG A 130 18.51 -11.18 -0.93
N TYR A 131 18.35 -10.24 -1.84
CA TYR A 131 18.16 -10.52 -3.26
C TYR A 131 19.37 -10.09 -4.10
N PRO A 132 20.25 -11.03 -4.50
CA PRO A 132 21.45 -10.72 -5.30
C PRO A 132 21.12 -10.23 -6.72
N ASN A 133 19.88 -10.38 -7.15
CA ASN A 133 19.35 -9.91 -8.43
C ASN A 133 18.82 -8.47 -8.37
N VAL A 134 18.95 -7.78 -7.23
CA VAL A 134 18.56 -6.37 -7.05
C VAL A 134 19.80 -5.54 -6.74
N GLU A 135 20.12 -4.59 -7.61
CA GLU A 135 21.17 -3.61 -7.40
C GLU A 135 20.57 -2.29 -6.91
N VAL A 136 21.09 -1.75 -5.80
CA VAL A 136 20.64 -0.46 -5.26
C VAL A 136 21.73 0.58 -5.44
N TRP A 137 21.44 1.62 -6.20
CA TRP A 137 22.32 2.75 -6.45
C TRP A 137 21.85 3.97 -5.66
N LEU A 138 22.37 4.14 -4.45
CA LEU A 138 22.17 5.35 -3.63
C LEU A 138 23.00 6.51 -4.18
N ARG A 139 22.57 7.75 -3.94
CA ARG A 139 23.17 8.98 -4.50
C ARG A 139 23.19 9.01 -6.02
N HIS A 140 22.20 8.37 -6.64
CA HIS A 140 22.07 8.33 -8.09
C HIS A 140 20.70 8.87 -8.51
N GLU A 141 20.71 9.94 -9.30
CA GLU A 141 19.51 10.58 -9.82
C GLU A 141 19.30 10.25 -11.30
N CYS A 142 18.10 9.82 -11.66
CA CYS A 142 17.71 9.64 -13.04
C CYS A 142 17.34 11.00 -13.67
N LEU A 143 18.26 11.57 -14.45
CA LEU A 143 18.04 12.86 -15.09
C LEU A 143 17.22 12.78 -16.37
N ARG A 144 17.31 11.67 -17.10
CA ARG A 144 16.63 11.51 -18.38
C ARG A 144 16.25 10.07 -18.64
N LEU A 145 15.06 9.90 -19.23
CA LEU A 145 14.64 8.60 -19.76
C LEU A 145 14.17 8.75 -21.21
N ARG A 146 14.43 7.72 -22.00
CA ARG A 146 13.94 7.57 -23.38
C ARG A 146 13.47 6.14 -23.57
N GLN A 147 12.29 5.95 -24.13
CA GLN A 147 11.76 4.62 -24.41
C GLN A 147 11.63 4.37 -25.91
N ASP A 148 11.78 3.11 -26.29
CA ASP A 148 11.53 2.58 -27.61
C ASP A 148 10.69 1.29 -27.55
N ALA A 149 10.58 0.57 -28.67
CA ALA A 149 9.82 -0.69 -28.73
C ALA A 149 10.38 -1.81 -27.82
N HIS A 150 11.67 -1.73 -27.43
CA HIS A 150 12.38 -2.82 -26.75
C HIS A 150 12.71 -2.50 -25.30
N GLY A 151 12.62 -1.25 -24.83
CA GLY A 151 12.94 -0.89 -23.47
C GLY A 151 13.03 0.61 -23.22
N VAL A 152 13.60 0.95 -22.07
CA VAL A 152 13.81 2.32 -21.62
C VAL A 152 15.30 2.52 -21.35
N GLU A 153 15.91 3.52 -21.97
CA GLU A 153 17.25 4.00 -21.65
C GLU A 153 17.15 5.07 -20.57
N LEU A 154 17.92 4.92 -19.50
CA LEU A 154 18.01 5.87 -18.40
C LEU A 154 19.41 6.50 -18.38
N THR A 155 19.47 7.83 -18.28
CA THR A 155 20.70 8.58 -18.01
C THR A 155 20.71 8.95 -16.53
N VAL A 156 21.69 8.43 -15.81
CA VAL A 156 21.79 8.51 -14.35
C VAL A 156 23.07 9.26 -13.99
N VAL A 157 22.96 10.17 -13.03
CA VAL A 157 24.11 10.93 -12.49
C VAL A 157 24.35 10.52 -11.05
N SER A 158 25.59 10.26 -10.72
CA SER A 158 26.04 10.03 -9.36
C SER A 158 26.32 11.36 -8.66
N ALA A 159 25.66 11.61 -7.53
CA ALA A 159 25.94 12.78 -6.68
C ALA A 159 27.25 12.65 -5.87
N ALA A 160 27.96 11.52 -5.98
CA ALA A 160 29.23 11.31 -5.30
C ALA A 160 30.43 11.84 -6.08
N ASP A 161 30.37 11.76 -7.42
CA ASP A 161 31.50 12.05 -8.32
C ASP A 161 31.07 12.71 -9.64
N ASP A 162 29.82 13.12 -9.77
CA ASP A 162 29.21 13.71 -10.96
C ASP A 162 29.31 12.83 -12.23
N SER A 163 29.64 11.56 -12.07
CA SER A 163 29.73 10.62 -13.20
C SER A 163 28.36 10.36 -13.81
N VAL A 164 28.33 10.32 -15.14
CA VAL A 164 27.11 10.05 -15.91
C VAL A 164 27.16 8.63 -16.43
N ARG A 165 26.15 7.84 -16.13
CA ARG A 165 26.00 6.46 -16.60
C ARG A 165 24.74 6.31 -17.42
N ARG A 166 24.75 5.39 -18.35
CA ARG A 166 23.56 4.95 -19.09
C ARG A 166 23.28 3.50 -18.76
N LEU A 167 22.03 3.21 -18.51
CA LEU A 167 21.56 1.85 -18.32
C LEU A 167 20.26 1.64 -19.11
N ARG A 168 19.90 0.38 -19.32
CA ARG A 168 18.70 0.01 -20.04
C ARG A 168 17.87 -0.97 -19.21
N ALA A 169 16.55 -0.76 -19.21
CA ALA A 169 15.61 -1.68 -18.57
C ALA A 169 14.43 -1.97 -19.51
N SER A 170 13.83 -3.13 -19.39
CA SER A 170 12.61 -3.48 -20.14
C SER A 170 11.43 -2.60 -19.72
N TYR A 171 11.31 -2.32 -18.43
CA TYR A 171 10.27 -1.47 -17.84
C TYR A 171 10.82 -0.57 -16.74
N VAL A 172 10.09 0.52 -16.46
CA VAL A 172 10.43 1.47 -15.38
C VAL A 172 9.24 1.63 -14.45
N ILE A 173 9.47 1.54 -13.14
CA ILE A 173 8.54 1.94 -12.08
C ILE A 173 9.05 3.25 -11.49
N ALA A 174 8.33 4.35 -11.73
CA ALA A 174 8.63 5.65 -11.15
C ALA A 174 7.88 5.79 -9.81
N ALA A 175 8.63 5.70 -8.72
CA ALA A 175 8.20 5.94 -7.34
C ALA A 175 8.94 7.16 -6.75
N ASP A 176 9.26 8.15 -7.58
CA ASP A 176 10.09 9.33 -7.33
C ASP A 176 9.32 10.50 -6.69
N GLY A 177 8.15 10.19 -6.11
CA GLY A 177 7.43 11.10 -5.23
C GLY A 177 6.58 12.17 -5.93
N GLY A 178 5.97 13.06 -5.14
CA GLY A 178 4.98 14.03 -5.64
C GLY A 178 5.54 15.03 -6.67
N SER A 179 6.85 15.34 -6.60
CA SER A 179 7.58 16.19 -7.55
C SER A 179 8.25 15.38 -8.67
N SER A 180 7.71 14.23 -9.02
CA SER A 180 8.27 13.27 -9.98
C SER A 180 8.79 13.92 -11.26
N LEU A 181 10.10 13.83 -11.48
CA LEU A 181 10.74 14.21 -12.73
C LEU A 181 10.39 13.25 -13.85
N THR A 182 10.24 11.98 -13.52
CA THR A 182 9.82 10.93 -14.48
C THR A 182 8.45 11.26 -15.08
N ARG A 183 7.46 11.61 -14.22
CA ARG A 183 6.12 12.02 -14.69
C ARG A 183 6.21 13.21 -15.66
N ALA A 184 7.02 14.21 -15.34
CA ALA A 184 7.22 15.37 -16.21
C ALA A 184 7.85 14.99 -17.54
N GLN A 185 8.85 14.11 -17.55
CA GLN A 185 9.56 13.69 -18.77
C GLN A 185 8.69 12.86 -19.72
N ILE A 186 7.73 12.10 -19.21
CA ILE A 186 6.77 11.35 -20.03
C ILE A 186 5.51 12.17 -20.39
N ASN A 187 5.54 13.50 -20.15
CA ASN A 187 4.45 14.44 -20.45
C ASN A 187 3.09 14.05 -19.83
N VAL A 188 3.09 13.56 -18.61
CA VAL A 188 1.87 13.23 -17.89
C VAL A 188 1.50 14.38 -16.95
N GLY A 189 0.33 14.96 -17.16
CA GLY A 189 -0.24 15.99 -16.28
C GLY A 189 -0.52 15.46 -14.88
N TYR A 190 -0.44 16.34 -13.86
CA TYR A 190 -0.77 16.05 -12.47
C TYR A 190 -1.99 16.87 -12.06
N GLU A 191 -3.15 16.31 -12.33
CA GLU A 191 -4.46 16.96 -12.23
C GLU A 191 -4.97 16.97 -10.80
N GLY A 192 -5.68 18.03 -10.42
CA GLY A 192 -6.27 18.16 -9.11
C GLY A 192 -6.02 19.53 -8.50
N ARG A 193 -5.99 19.58 -7.18
CA ARG A 193 -5.80 20.83 -6.44
C ARG A 193 -4.90 20.65 -5.22
N THR A 194 -4.21 21.71 -4.87
CA THR A 194 -3.58 21.91 -3.57
C THR A 194 -4.59 22.60 -2.68
N TYR A 195 -4.78 22.10 -1.47
CA TYR A 195 -5.55 22.81 -0.47
C TYR A 195 -4.71 23.95 0.10
N GLU A 196 -5.33 25.10 0.36
CA GLU A 196 -4.67 26.24 0.97
C GLU A 196 -4.35 25.99 2.44
N ASP A 197 -5.07 25.05 3.05
CA ASP A 197 -4.86 24.63 4.43
C ASP A 197 -3.46 24.02 4.61
N ARG A 198 -2.59 24.74 5.29
CA ARG A 198 -1.27 24.29 5.68
C ARG A 198 -1.28 23.86 7.13
N TRP A 199 -0.48 22.86 7.46
CA TRP A 199 -0.40 22.29 8.79
C TRP A 199 1.03 22.24 9.28
N VAL A 200 1.23 22.57 10.56
CA VAL A 200 2.49 22.29 11.25
C VAL A 200 2.43 20.86 11.76
N VAL A 201 3.35 20.03 11.28
CA VAL A 201 3.56 18.65 11.74
C VAL A 201 4.75 18.64 12.68
N ILE A 202 4.53 18.14 13.88
CA ILE A 202 5.51 18.15 14.98
C ILE A 202 5.74 16.70 15.39
N ASP A 203 6.97 16.23 15.26
CA ASP A 203 7.40 14.94 15.78
C ASP A 203 8.13 15.15 17.10
N THR A 204 7.72 14.40 18.11
CA THR A 204 8.29 14.47 19.47
C THR A 204 8.69 13.07 19.93
N ARG A 205 9.61 13.03 20.90
CA ARG A 205 9.87 11.85 21.72
C ARG A 205 9.15 12.05 23.05
N MET A 206 8.44 11.03 23.51
CA MET A 206 7.81 11.00 24.82
C MET A 206 8.86 10.75 25.89
N LEU A 207 9.04 11.68 26.83
CA LEU A 207 9.93 11.54 27.98
C LEU A 207 9.18 10.99 29.20
N LYS A 208 7.92 11.42 29.37
CA LYS A 208 7.02 10.94 30.42
C LYS A 208 5.62 10.77 29.84
N PRO A 209 4.90 9.68 30.18
CA PRO A 209 3.55 9.47 29.70
C PRO A 209 2.56 10.50 30.30
N TRP A 210 1.47 10.75 29.57
CA TRP A 210 0.32 11.54 30.02
C TRP A 210 -0.97 10.74 29.80
N PRO A 211 -2.09 11.12 30.40
CA PRO A 211 -3.36 10.43 30.17
C PRO A 211 -3.73 10.36 28.68
N ASP A 212 -4.17 9.21 28.22
CA ASP A 212 -4.59 8.95 26.82
C ASP A 212 -3.48 9.13 25.76
N HIS A 213 -2.19 9.08 26.11
CA HIS A 213 -1.06 9.16 25.18
C HIS A 213 -1.00 7.99 24.20
N ASP A 214 -1.76 6.93 24.46
CA ASP A 214 -1.74 5.65 23.73
C ASP A 214 -2.77 5.56 22.59
N ARG A 215 -3.51 6.65 22.31
CA ARG A 215 -4.60 6.67 21.31
C ARG A 215 -4.45 7.78 20.30
N LEU A 216 -4.95 7.56 19.08
CA LEU A 216 -5.10 8.61 18.08
C LEU A 216 -6.32 9.47 18.43
N ARG A 217 -6.14 10.78 18.53
CA ARG A 217 -7.25 11.72 18.71
C ARG A 217 -7.30 12.74 17.60
N PHE A 218 -8.45 12.81 16.96
CA PHE A 218 -8.83 13.96 16.14
C PHE A 218 -9.55 14.96 17.04
N ARG A 219 -8.85 16.02 17.41
CA ARG A 219 -9.37 17.12 18.23
C ARG A 219 -10.14 18.08 17.35
N CYS A 220 -11.46 17.91 17.31
CA CYS A 220 -12.36 18.65 16.43
C CYS A 220 -12.82 19.97 17.09
N ASP A 221 -11.84 20.73 17.62
CA ASP A 221 -12.06 22.05 18.22
C ASP A 221 -12.26 23.11 17.10
N PRO A 222 -13.40 23.84 17.06
CA PRO A 222 -13.62 24.87 16.06
C PRO A 222 -12.63 26.03 16.15
N ALA A 223 -12.00 26.27 17.30
CA ALA A 223 -10.99 27.31 17.46
C ALA A 223 -9.66 26.93 16.78
N ARG A 224 -9.18 25.69 16.99
CA ARG A 224 -8.01 25.12 16.34
C ARG A 224 -8.09 23.59 16.39
N PRO A 225 -8.48 22.94 15.28
CA PRO A 225 -8.42 21.49 15.19
C PRO A 225 -7.00 20.99 15.39
N ALA A 226 -6.84 19.74 15.82
CA ALA A 226 -5.51 19.13 15.95
C ALA A 226 -5.58 17.61 15.74
N VAL A 227 -4.44 17.03 15.41
CA VAL A 227 -4.21 15.60 15.43
C VAL A 227 -3.19 15.30 16.53
N ASP A 228 -3.44 14.26 17.29
CA ASP A 228 -2.68 13.81 18.44
C ASP A 228 -2.52 12.29 18.30
N CYS A 229 -1.33 11.83 17.92
CA CYS A 229 -1.13 10.46 17.45
C CYS A 229 0.10 9.81 18.09
N PRO A 230 -0.06 8.67 18.80
CA PRO A 230 1.07 7.86 19.22
C PRO A 230 1.76 7.27 17.99
N THR A 231 3.08 7.28 17.99
CA THR A 231 3.90 6.56 17.03
C THR A 231 4.86 5.66 17.81
N PRO A 232 5.26 4.49 17.26
CA PRO A 232 6.08 3.54 18.01
C PRO A 232 7.46 4.08 18.36
N LEU A 233 8.23 3.27 19.11
CA LEU A 233 9.59 3.57 19.53
C LEU A 233 9.69 4.84 20.41
N GLY A 234 8.64 5.13 21.20
CA GLY A 234 8.62 6.26 22.09
C GLY A 234 8.36 7.62 21.40
N HIS A 235 7.95 7.61 20.16
CA HIS A 235 7.61 8.82 19.44
C HIS A 235 6.13 9.19 19.58
N HIS A 236 5.83 10.48 19.34
CA HIS A 236 4.46 11.00 19.30
C HIS A 236 4.38 12.14 18.28
N ARG A 237 3.29 12.22 17.53
CA ARG A 237 3.06 13.23 16.51
C ARG A 237 1.90 14.13 16.86
N TRP A 238 2.12 15.43 16.64
CA TRP A 238 1.10 16.46 16.72
C TRP A 238 0.96 17.17 15.39
N GLU A 239 -0.27 17.50 15.01
CA GLU A 239 -0.51 18.28 13.79
C GLU A 239 -1.50 19.40 14.10
N PHE A 240 -1.17 20.63 13.68
CA PHE A 240 -2.00 21.82 13.88
C PHE A 240 -2.14 22.60 12.58
N PRO A 241 -3.36 23.10 12.22
CA PRO A 241 -3.50 23.97 11.07
C PRO A 241 -2.86 25.34 11.35
N ILE A 242 -2.32 25.92 10.30
CA ILE A 242 -1.92 27.34 10.26
C ILE A 242 -3.18 28.12 9.95
N LEU A 243 -3.60 28.99 10.87
CA LEU A 243 -4.80 29.78 10.72
C LEU A 243 -4.48 31.15 10.11
N PRO A 244 -5.48 31.85 9.50
CA PRO A 244 -5.31 33.22 9.05
C PRO A 244 -4.81 34.12 10.21
N GLY A 245 -3.71 34.81 9.97
CA GLY A 245 -3.05 35.67 10.97
C GLY A 245 -1.95 34.97 11.81
N ASP A 246 -1.78 33.67 11.67
CA ASP A 246 -0.64 32.98 12.30
C ASP A 246 0.68 33.31 11.57
N ASP A 247 1.75 33.44 12.35
CA ASP A 247 3.12 33.43 11.82
C ASP A 247 3.64 32.00 11.72
N GLU A 248 3.80 31.52 10.50
CA GLU A 248 4.28 30.15 10.19
C GLU A 248 5.66 29.86 10.82
N LYS A 249 6.57 30.83 10.79
CA LYS A 249 7.90 30.67 11.37
C LYS A 249 7.83 30.55 12.89
N TYR A 250 6.98 31.37 13.53
CA TYR A 250 6.76 31.28 14.97
C TYR A 250 6.16 29.94 15.36
N LEU A 251 5.15 29.43 14.63
CA LEU A 251 4.50 28.15 14.96
C LEU A 251 5.44 26.93 14.91
N THR A 252 6.59 27.03 14.24
CA THR A 252 7.60 25.97 14.21
C THR A 252 8.66 26.10 15.32
N THR A 253 8.59 27.15 16.16
CA THR A 253 9.51 27.32 17.30
C THR A 253 9.13 26.40 18.47
N HIS A 254 10.13 26.03 19.28
CA HIS A 254 9.92 25.21 20.48
C HIS A 254 8.95 25.87 21.46
N GLU A 255 9.00 27.20 21.58
CA GLU A 255 8.12 27.97 22.47
C GLU A 255 6.65 27.84 22.04
N ALA A 256 6.36 28.09 20.76
CA ALA A 256 5.01 27.96 20.21
C ALA A 256 4.48 26.52 20.31
N ILE A 257 5.32 25.54 20.05
CA ILE A 257 4.96 24.12 20.13
C ILE A 257 4.57 23.76 21.57
N HIS A 258 5.41 24.10 22.55
CA HIS A 258 5.07 23.87 23.97
C HIS A 258 3.79 24.59 24.38
N SER A 259 3.56 25.81 23.89
CA SER A 259 2.31 26.55 24.16
C SER A 259 1.09 25.82 23.56
N MET A 260 1.21 25.29 22.33
CA MET A 260 0.13 24.56 21.68
C MET A 260 -0.23 23.25 22.41
N VAL A 261 0.76 22.46 22.81
CA VAL A 261 0.51 21.17 23.49
C VAL A 261 0.13 21.33 24.96
N ALA A 262 0.57 22.42 25.61
CA ALA A 262 0.18 22.74 27.00
C ALA A 262 -1.34 22.89 27.17
N ARG A 263 -2.07 23.27 26.11
CA ARG A 263 -3.54 23.33 26.10
C ARG A 263 -4.19 21.96 26.35
N TYR A 264 -3.44 20.88 26.17
CA TYR A 264 -3.87 19.50 26.40
C TYR A 264 -3.25 18.90 27.68
N GLY A 265 -2.66 19.75 28.54
CA GLY A 265 -2.05 19.34 29.78
C GLY A 265 -0.66 18.71 29.64
N ILE A 266 0.02 18.93 28.51
CA ILE A 266 1.35 18.39 28.25
C ILE A 266 2.42 19.40 28.69
N GLY A 267 3.23 19.01 29.68
CA GLY A 267 4.35 19.83 30.20
C GLY A 267 5.60 19.74 29.31
N ARG A 268 6.49 20.73 29.52
CA ARG A 268 7.77 20.75 28.79
C ARG A 268 8.67 19.55 29.10
N ASP A 269 8.53 18.96 30.27
CA ASP A 269 9.29 17.83 30.77
C ASP A 269 8.76 16.49 30.29
N GLN A 270 7.63 16.48 29.55
CA GLN A 270 6.99 15.27 29.05
C GLN A 270 7.37 14.95 27.61
N ILE A 271 7.83 15.94 26.83
CA ILE A 271 8.19 15.76 25.43
C ILE A 271 9.52 16.41 25.07
N GLU A 272 10.26 15.76 24.20
CA GLU A 272 11.39 16.34 23.46
C GLU A 272 10.93 16.60 22.03
N ILE A 273 11.08 17.82 21.53
CA ILE A 273 10.73 18.18 20.16
C ILE A 273 11.87 17.74 19.25
N LEU A 274 11.58 16.79 18.35
CA LEU A 274 12.55 16.28 17.38
C LEU A 274 12.53 17.09 16.09
N ARG A 275 11.32 17.52 15.68
CA ARG A 275 11.14 18.24 14.42
C ARG A 275 9.81 18.99 14.40
N ALA A 276 9.81 20.13 13.71
CA ALA A 276 8.60 20.80 13.27
C ALA A 276 8.74 21.19 11.79
N THR A 277 7.69 20.94 10.99
CA THR A 277 7.70 21.29 9.57
C THR A 277 6.31 21.64 9.08
N VAL A 278 6.24 22.53 8.10
CA VAL A 278 4.97 22.88 7.46
C VAL A 278 4.72 21.97 6.28
N TYR A 279 3.49 21.50 6.18
CA TYR A 279 3.03 20.61 5.13
C TYR A 279 1.74 21.13 4.51
N SER A 280 1.64 21.05 3.18
CA SER A 280 0.41 21.37 2.42
C SER A 280 -0.28 20.10 1.97
N HIS A 281 -1.59 20.08 2.08
CA HIS A 281 -2.39 18.95 1.62
C HIS A 281 -2.66 19.04 0.11
N HIS A 282 -2.40 17.94 -0.58
CA HIS A 282 -2.64 17.83 -2.01
C HIS A 282 -3.67 16.74 -2.31
N VAL A 283 -4.52 17.00 -3.30
CA VAL A 283 -5.34 15.98 -3.96
C VAL A 283 -5.03 16.07 -5.43
N ARG A 284 -4.14 15.22 -5.89
CA ARG A 284 -3.69 15.20 -7.28
C ARG A 284 -3.59 13.78 -7.81
N PHE A 285 -3.86 13.61 -9.09
CA PHE A 285 -3.74 12.33 -9.78
C PHE A 285 -3.02 12.55 -11.10
N ALA A 286 -2.12 11.67 -11.45
CA ALA A 286 -1.53 11.62 -12.78
C ALA A 286 -2.64 11.34 -13.81
N ALA A 287 -2.61 12.06 -14.92
CA ALA A 287 -3.58 11.87 -16.01
C ALA A 287 -3.56 10.43 -16.53
N ARG A 288 -2.37 9.80 -16.52
CA ARG A 288 -2.15 8.38 -16.82
C ARG A 288 -1.19 7.78 -15.78
N PHE A 289 -1.37 6.49 -15.45
CA PHE A 289 -0.45 5.75 -14.59
C PHE A 289 0.57 4.94 -15.40
N ARG A 290 0.31 4.76 -16.71
CA ARG A 290 1.20 4.09 -17.67
C ARG A 290 1.38 4.93 -18.91
N VAL A 291 2.62 5.03 -19.39
CA VAL A 291 2.96 5.54 -20.75
C VAL A 291 3.99 4.59 -21.33
N GLY A 292 3.57 3.74 -22.27
CA GLY A 292 4.42 2.72 -22.85
C GLY A 292 4.99 1.76 -21.81
N ARG A 293 6.31 1.82 -21.61
CA ARG A 293 7.06 0.96 -20.67
C ARG A 293 7.33 1.62 -19.30
N VAL A 294 6.81 2.83 -19.07
CA VAL A 294 7.01 3.58 -17.84
C VAL A 294 5.71 3.63 -17.03
N PHE A 295 5.79 3.25 -15.77
CA PHE A 295 4.67 3.21 -14.82
C PHE A 295 4.92 4.20 -13.68
N LEU A 296 3.90 4.97 -13.31
CA LEU A 296 3.92 5.84 -12.14
C LEU A 296 3.28 5.10 -10.97
N ALA A 297 3.89 5.15 -9.79
CA ALA A 297 3.38 4.52 -8.57
C ALA A 297 3.56 5.43 -7.35
N GLY A 298 2.72 5.27 -6.33
CA GLY A 298 2.74 6.09 -5.13
C GLY A 298 2.52 7.57 -5.43
N ASP A 299 3.24 8.45 -4.72
CA ASP A 299 3.09 9.90 -4.86
C ASP A 299 3.42 10.41 -6.28
N ALA A 300 4.15 9.67 -7.09
CA ALA A 300 4.37 10.00 -8.50
C ALA A 300 3.07 9.88 -9.31
N ALA A 301 2.19 8.96 -8.96
CA ALA A 301 0.89 8.74 -9.59
C ALA A 301 -0.25 9.50 -8.92
N HIS A 302 -0.23 9.65 -7.59
CA HIS A 302 -1.33 10.24 -6.83
C HIS A 302 -0.87 10.81 -5.50
N ALA A 303 -1.39 11.96 -5.14
CA ALA A 303 -1.24 12.57 -3.81
C ALA A 303 -2.62 12.69 -3.16
N MET A 304 -2.70 12.31 -1.88
CA MET A 304 -3.93 12.38 -1.10
C MET A 304 -3.69 12.99 0.28
N PRO A 305 -4.72 13.59 0.91
CA PRO A 305 -4.58 14.16 2.24
C PRO A 305 -4.45 13.05 3.30
N PRO A 306 -3.78 13.33 4.43
CA PRO A 306 -3.37 12.32 5.42
C PRO A 306 -4.48 11.79 6.32
N TRP A 307 -5.70 12.33 6.24
CA TRP A 307 -6.79 12.15 7.21
C TRP A 307 -7.18 10.72 7.58
N ILE A 308 -6.87 9.77 6.72
CA ILE A 308 -7.15 8.34 6.97
C ILE A 308 -5.88 7.47 6.85
N GLY A 309 -4.69 8.09 6.78
CA GLY A 309 -3.41 7.38 6.76
C GLY A 309 -3.15 6.49 5.53
N GLN A 310 -3.78 6.74 4.39
CA GLN A 310 -3.78 5.81 3.25
C GLN A 310 -2.81 6.18 2.10
N GLY A 311 -2.02 7.26 2.22
CA GLY A 311 -1.11 7.68 1.13
C GLY A 311 -0.02 6.66 0.84
N MET A 312 0.75 6.28 1.85
CA MET A 312 1.78 5.24 1.74
C MET A 312 1.16 3.88 1.35
N ALA A 313 0.07 3.52 2.00
CA ALA A 313 -0.66 2.28 1.75
C ALA A 313 -1.10 2.14 0.28
N ALA A 314 -1.56 3.24 -0.34
CA ALA A 314 -1.92 3.25 -1.75
C ALA A 314 -0.72 2.94 -2.66
N GLY A 315 0.45 3.52 -2.37
CA GLY A 315 1.68 3.25 -3.12
C GLY A 315 2.18 1.81 -2.96
N VAL A 316 2.10 1.23 -1.76
CA VAL A 316 2.42 -0.20 -1.53
C VAL A 316 1.47 -1.11 -2.32
N ARG A 317 0.17 -0.78 -2.36
CA ARG A 317 -0.79 -1.50 -3.21
C ARG A 317 -0.53 -1.35 -4.70
N ASP A 318 0.00 -0.20 -5.14
CA ASP A 318 0.41 -0.01 -6.54
C ASP A 318 1.53 -0.98 -6.89
N ALA A 319 2.58 -1.06 -6.06
CA ALA A 319 3.69 -2.00 -6.24
C ALA A 319 3.17 -3.46 -6.27
N ALA A 320 2.33 -3.85 -5.31
CA ALA A 320 1.78 -5.20 -5.23
C ALA A 320 0.92 -5.57 -6.45
N ASN A 321 0.18 -4.62 -7.00
CA ASN A 321 -0.65 -4.84 -8.20
C ASN A 321 0.20 -4.95 -9.48
N LEU A 322 1.27 -4.14 -9.59
CA LEU A 322 2.07 -4.01 -10.81
C LEU A 322 3.14 -5.10 -10.93
N CYS A 323 3.86 -5.42 -9.85
CA CYS A 323 5.07 -6.26 -9.93
C CYS A 323 4.81 -7.65 -10.49
N TRP A 324 3.75 -8.35 -10.04
CA TRP A 324 3.44 -9.68 -10.57
C TRP A 324 2.97 -9.67 -12.04
N LYS A 325 2.36 -8.56 -12.49
CA LYS A 325 1.97 -8.39 -13.91
C LYS A 325 3.20 -8.20 -14.78
N LEU A 326 4.18 -7.41 -14.31
CA LEU A 326 5.46 -7.26 -14.99
C LEU A 326 6.21 -8.59 -15.06
N ASP A 327 6.26 -9.35 -13.97
CA ASP A 327 6.86 -10.69 -13.95
C ASP A 327 6.19 -11.63 -14.95
N GLY A 328 4.85 -11.68 -14.95
CA GLY A 328 4.11 -12.53 -15.90
C GLY A 328 4.34 -12.14 -17.37
N VAL A 329 4.45 -10.86 -17.68
CA VAL A 329 4.72 -10.37 -19.04
C VAL A 329 6.17 -10.64 -19.44
N LEU A 330 7.13 -10.38 -18.56
CA LEU A 330 8.56 -10.61 -18.83
C LEU A 330 8.88 -12.09 -19.04
N ARG A 331 8.15 -12.98 -18.38
CA ARG A 331 8.26 -14.45 -18.58
C ARG A 331 7.47 -14.97 -19.77
N GLY A 332 6.68 -14.12 -20.44
CA GLY A 332 5.78 -14.55 -21.52
C GLY A 332 4.54 -15.33 -21.07
N GLU A 333 4.25 -15.36 -19.76
CA GLU A 333 3.02 -15.97 -19.22
C GLU A 333 1.77 -15.18 -19.61
N LEU A 334 1.90 -13.86 -19.69
CA LEU A 334 0.80 -12.93 -19.95
C LEU A 334 1.16 -11.99 -21.11
N PRO A 335 0.19 -11.60 -21.92
CA PRO A 335 0.40 -10.61 -22.97
C PRO A 335 0.63 -9.23 -22.36
N GLU A 336 1.38 -8.36 -23.04
CA GLU A 336 1.70 -7.00 -22.59
C GLU A 336 0.44 -6.16 -22.31
N SER A 337 -0.67 -6.43 -22.97
CA SER A 337 -1.95 -5.74 -22.75
C SER A 337 -2.50 -5.89 -21.32
N VAL A 338 -2.07 -6.91 -20.57
CA VAL A 338 -2.43 -7.07 -19.15
C VAL A 338 -1.94 -5.88 -18.31
N LEU A 339 -0.85 -5.24 -18.70
CA LEU A 339 -0.29 -4.10 -17.98
C LEU A 339 -1.23 -2.86 -18.00
N ASP A 340 -2.16 -2.76 -18.95
CA ASP A 340 -3.16 -1.69 -18.98
C ASP A 340 -4.17 -1.81 -17.82
N SER A 341 -4.33 -3.03 -17.30
CA SER A 341 -5.17 -3.26 -16.13
C SER A 341 -4.64 -2.60 -14.85
N TYR A 342 -3.36 -2.23 -14.79
CA TYR A 342 -2.79 -1.51 -13.66
C TYR A 342 -3.52 -0.19 -13.39
N GLU A 343 -3.61 0.67 -14.40
CA GLU A 343 -4.33 1.96 -14.28
C GLU A 343 -5.82 1.73 -14.05
N ALA A 344 -6.43 0.79 -14.77
CA ALA A 344 -7.87 0.49 -14.66
C ALA A 344 -8.27 0.00 -13.25
N GLU A 345 -7.40 -0.73 -12.57
CA GLU A 345 -7.62 -1.22 -11.21
C GLU A 345 -7.28 -0.17 -10.16
N ARG A 346 -6.10 0.45 -10.28
CA ARG A 346 -5.56 1.28 -9.20
C ARG A 346 -6.16 2.69 -9.15
N LYS A 347 -6.30 3.35 -10.27
CA LYS A 347 -6.74 4.74 -10.32
C LYS A 347 -8.15 4.99 -9.76
N PRO A 348 -9.18 4.17 -10.10
CA PRO A 348 -10.50 4.29 -9.48
C PRO A 348 -10.48 4.02 -7.98
N HIS A 349 -9.74 3.00 -7.54
CA HIS A 349 -9.61 2.64 -6.13
C HIS A 349 -8.98 3.79 -5.32
N VAL A 350 -7.86 4.35 -5.80
CA VAL A 350 -7.18 5.46 -5.13
C VAL A 350 -8.07 6.71 -5.09
N LYS A 351 -8.83 7.00 -6.17
CA LYS A 351 -9.80 8.10 -6.19
C LYS A 351 -10.91 7.92 -5.14
N GLU A 352 -11.40 6.70 -4.95
CA GLU A 352 -12.41 6.41 -3.93
C GLU A 352 -11.86 6.60 -2.52
N VAL A 353 -10.68 6.05 -2.23
CA VAL A 353 -9.98 6.23 -0.94
C VAL A 353 -9.75 7.72 -0.67
N THR A 354 -9.32 8.49 -1.68
CA THR A 354 -9.10 9.93 -1.55
C THR A 354 -10.39 10.69 -1.25
N ARG A 355 -11.52 10.32 -1.88
CA ARG A 355 -12.82 10.95 -1.56
C ARG A 355 -13.20 10.74 -0.10
N ARG A 356 -12.97 9.55 0.45
CA ARG A 356 -13.19 9.24 1.87
C ARG A 356 -12.27 10.05 2.77
N ALA A 357 -10.98 10.15 2.43
CA ALA A 357 -10.03 10.97 3.16
C ALA A 357 -10.47 12.44 3.22
N VAL A 358 -10.87 13.02 2.10
CA VAL A 358 -11.39 14.39 2.04
C VAL A 358 -12.66 14.57 2.89
N PHE A 359 -13.56 13.59 2.87
CA PHE A 359 -14.77 13.64 3.68
C PHE A 359 -14.44 13.66 5.19
N VAL A 360 -13.58 12.76 5.64
CA VAL A 360 -13.14 12.73 7.06
C VAL A 360 -12.41 14.01 7.43
N GLY A 361 -11.55 14.52 6.54
CA GLY A 361 -10.87 15.79 6.75
C GLY A 361 -11.86 16.95 7.00
N ARG A 362 -12.95 17.03 6.23
CA ARG A 362 -13.99 18.04 6.46
C ARG A 362 -14.67 17.91 7.82
N ILE A 363 -14.87 16.69 8.32
CA ILE A 363 -15.40 16.46 9.66
C ILE A 363 -14.44 17.00 10.71
N ILE A 364 -13.15 16.73 10.58
CA ILE A 364 -12.13 17.12 11.55
C ILE A 364 -11.93 18.64 11.54
N THR A 365 -11.81 19.25 10.35
CA THR A 365 -11.40 20.65 10.16
C THR A 365 -12.56 21.66 10.19
N GLU A 366 -13.80 21.23 10.42
CA GLU A 366 -14.95 22.13 10.51
C GLU A 366 -14.77 23.13 11.67
N ARG A 367 -14.83 24.43 11.36
CA ARG A 367 -14.53 25.51 12.32
C ARG A 367 -15.75 26.35 12.71
N ARG A 368 -16.89 26.15 12.09
CA ARG A 368 -18.13 26.89 12.45
C ARG A 368 -18.74 26.30 13.73
N PRO A 369 -18.83 27.06 14.85
CA PRO A 369 -19.24 26.51 16.15
C PRO A 369 -20.64 25.87 16.15
N ALA A 370 -21.59 26.44 15.39
CA ALA A 370 -22.93 25.88 15.29
C ALA A 370 -22.93 24.53 14.56
N VAL A 371 -22.17 24.42 13.46
CA VAL A 371 -22.04 23.18 12.68
C VAL A 371 -21.37 22.07 13.49
N THR A 372 -20.30 22.42 14.24
CA THR A 372 -19.59 21.44 15.08
C THR A 372 -20.48 20.92 16.21
N ARG A 373 -21.32 21.76 16.83
CA ARG A 373 -22.31 21.30 17.83
C ARG A 373 -23.29 20.30 17.24
N VAL A 374 -23.90 20.65 16.09
CA VAL A 374 -24.84 19.76 15.40
C VAL A 374 -24.17 18.44 15.01
N ARG A 375 -22.97 18.50 14.42
CA ARG A 375 -22.16 17.32 14.08
C ARG A 375 -21.95 16.42 15.28
N ASN A 376 -21.47 17.00 16.42
CA ASN A 376 -21.15 16.22 17.60
C ASN A 376 -22.41 15.55 18.19
N VAL A 377 -23.53 16.23 18.23
CA VAL A 377 -24.80 15.66 18.69
C VAL A 377 -25.29 14.56 17.75
N ALA A 378 -25.27 14.84 16.43
CA ALA A 378 -25.72 13.88 15.43
C ALA A 378 -24.87 12.59 15.44
N LEU A 379 -23.53 12.70 15.48
CA LEU A 379 -22.66 11.53 15.53
C LEU A 379 -22.79 10.74 16.84
N ARG A 380 -22.97 11.42 17.99
CA ARG A 380 -23.29 10.74 19.26
C ARG A 380 -24.62 9.99 19.20
N ALA A 381 -25.63 10.57 18.57
CA ALA A 381 -26.94 9.94 18.40
C ALA A 381 -26.85 8.73 17.45
N LEU A 382 -26.24 8.90 16.27
CA LEU A 382 -26.03 7.83 15.30
C LEU A 382 -25.23 6.66 15.88
N ASN A 383 -24.22 6.95 16.71
CA ASN A 383 -23.41 5.94 17.36
C ASN A 383 -24.19 5.04 18.34
N ARG A 384 -25.38 5.51 18.79
CA ARG A 384 -26.29 4.73 19.66
C ARG A 384 -27.32 3.91 18.90
N VAL A 385 -27.44 4.12 17.58
CA VAL A 385 -28.37 3.36 16.76
C VAL A 385 -27.72 2.05 16.35
N PRO A 386 -28.31 0.89 16.68
CA PRO A 386 -27.79 -0.42 16.28
C PRO A 386 -27.58 -0.48 14.76
N GLY A 387 -26.45 -1.04 14.33
CA GLY A 387 -26.05 -1.08 12.92
C GLY A 387 -25.31 0.17 12.42
N CYS A 388 -25.85 1.38 12.64
CA CYS A 388 -25.13 2.62 12.30
C CYS A 388 -23.91 2.83 13.20
N GLY A 389 -24.05 2.58 14.50
CA GLY A 389 -22.97 2.68 15.47
C GLY A 389 -21.83 1.71 15.14
N ASN A 390 -22.16 0.44 14.92
CA ASN A 390 -21.18 -0.57 14.54
C ASN A 390 -20.46 -0.19 13.22
N TRP A 391 -21.21 0.25 12.21
CA TRP A 391 -20.62 0.68 10.93
C TRP A 391 -19.60 1.81 11.08
N LEU A 392 -19.88 2.78 11.99
CA LEU A 392 -18.99 3.90 12.29
C LEU A 392 -17.76 3.43 13.09
N GLN A 393 -18.01 2.63 14.14
CA GLN A 393 -16.96 2.15 15.06
C GLN A 393 -15.99 1.19 14.37
N ASP A 394 -16.50 0.26 13.57
CA ASP A 394 -15.70 -0.73 12.83
C ASP A 394 -14.95 -0.11 11.63
N SER A 395 -15.08 1.20 11.41
CA SER A 395 -14.49 1.89 10.26
C SER A 395 -14.92 1.31 8.90
N ASN A 396 -16.14 0.74 8.81
CA ASN A 396 -16.68 0.13 7.59
C ASN A 396 -16.93 1.14 6.45
N TRP A 397 -16.71 2.41 6.72
CA TRP A 397 -16.70 3.49 5.74
C TRP A 397 -15.41 3.56 4.89
N ILE A 398 -14.33 2.85 5.29
CA ILE A 398 -13.13 2.70 4.46
C ILE A 398 -13.43 1.67 3.34
N PRO A 399 -13.05 1.91 2.07
CA PRO A 399 -13.30 0.96 0.98
C PRO A 399 -12.66 -0.41 1.22
N VAL A 400 -13.35 -1.46 0.81
CA VAL A 400 -12.80 -2.84 0.82
C VAL A 400 -11.82 -3.01 -0.33
N ALA A 401 -10.89 -3.93 -0.21
CA ALA A 401 -9.99 -4.36 -1.27
C ALA A 401 -10.77 -5.05 -2.41
N ARG A 402 -11.19 -4.23 -3.38
CA ARG A 402 -11.96 -4.67 -4.57
C ARG A 402 -11.64 -3.81 -5.77
N TYR A 403 -11.41 -4.45 -6.90
CA TYR A 403 -11.30 -3.78 -8.19
C TYR A 403 -12.62 -3.89 -8.95
N ALA A 404 -13.16 -2.74 -9.32
CA ALA A 404 -14.38 -2.67 -10.11
C ALA A 404 -14.14 -2.95 -11.60
N GLU A 405 -12.93 -2.72 -12.09
CA GLU A 405 -12.49 -2.92 -13.47
C GLU A 405 -11.09 -3.52 -13.49
N GLY A 406 -10.61 -3.93 -14.66
CA GLY A 406 -9.27 -4.43 -14.84
C GLY A 406 -9.22 -5.91 -15.26
N LEU A 407 -8.22 -6.64 -14.75
CA LEU A 407 -7.99 -8.05 -15.14
C LEU A 407 -8.95 -8.98 -14.40
N GLN A 408 -10.14 -9.17 -14.99
CA GLN A 408 -11.21 -10.02 -14.50
C GLN A 408 -11.92 -10.67 -15.67
N ALA A 409 -12.48 -11.87 -15.46
CA ALA A 409 -13.30 -12.54 -16.46
C ALA A 409 -14.69 -11.91 -16.62
N HIS A 410 -15.26 -12.06 -17.80
CA HIS A 410 -16.64 -11.67 -18.12
C HIS A 410 -17.46 -12.91 -18.53
N PRO A 411 -18.76 -12.97 -18.16
CA PRO A 411 -19.48 -12.02 -17.31
C PRO A 411 -18.96 -12.03 -15.87
N ARG A 412 -19.09 -10.90 -15.18
CA ARG A 412 -18.64 -10.77 -13.79
C ARG A 412 -19.50 -11.61 -12.86
N THR A 413 -18.83 -12.24 -11.90
CA THR A 413 -19.47 -12.89 -10.76
C THR A 413 -19.39 -11.99 -9.50
N LYS A 414 -20.14 -12.33 -8.45
CA LYS A 414 -20.10 -11.61 -7.17
C LYS A 414 -18.70 -11.59 -6.55
N ALA A 415 -17.91 -12.65 -6.74
CA ALA A 415 -16.57 -12.78 -6.20
C ALA A 415 -15.50 -12.04 -7.02
N ALA A 416 -15.69 -11.87 -8.34
CA ALA A 416 -14.68 -11.29 -9.24
C ALA A 416 -14.24 -9.88 -8.78
N GLY A 417 -12.94 -9.66 -8.80
CA GLY A 417 -12.30 -8.43 -8.37
C GLY A 417 -12.18 -8.24 -6.86
N HIS A 418 -12.70 -9.14 -6.03
CA HIS A 418 -12.42 -9.15 -4.60
C HIS A 418 -11.10 -9.85 -4.30
N GLN A 419 -10.38 -9.38 -3.30
CA GLN A 419 -9.31 -10.15 -2.69
C GLN A 419 -9.93 -11.16 -1.72
N ILE A 420 -9.50 -12.43 -1.78
CA ILE A 420 -10.01 -13.45 -0.86
C ILE A 420 -9.51 -13.20 0.57
N PRO A 421 -10.26 -13.63 1.61
CA PRO A 421 -9.77 -13.56 2.98
C PRO A 421 -8.54 -14.44 3.17
N GLN A 422 -7.72 -14.09 4.16
CA GLN A 422 -6.51 -14.80 4.55
C GLN A 422 -6.64 -15.39 5.98
N PRO A 423 -7.46 -16.45 6.20
CA PRO A 423 -7.53 -17.14 7.48
C PRO A 423 -6.27 -17.96 7.76
N TRP A 424 -6.16 -18.49 8.96
CA TRP A 424 -5.30 -19.64 9.22
C TRP A 424 -5.91 -20.88 8.58
N VAL A 425 -5.07 -21.62 7.86
CA VAL A 425 -5.41 -22.87 7.20
C VAL A 425 -4.40 -23.94 7.57
N THR A 426 -4.75 -25.22 7.35
CA THR A 426 -3.77 -26.28 7.41
C THR A 426 -3.46 -26.74 5.97
N GLY A 427 -2.21 -26.61 5.59
CA GLY A 427 -1.72 -26.97 4.26
C GLY A 427 -1.75 -28.48 3.98
N PRO A 428 -1.42 -28.88 2.74
CA PRO A 428 -1.37 -30.29 2.34
C PRO A 428 -0.37 -31.13 3.15
N ASP A 429 0.66 -30.49 3.69
CA ASP A 429 1.71 -31.05 4.55
C ASP A 429 1.31 -31.19 6.02
N GLY A 430 0.10 -30.75 6.38
CA GLY A 430 -0.41 -30.72 7.75
C GLY A 430 0.10 -29.54 8.57
N VAL A 431 0.85 -28.61 8.00
CA VAL A 431 1.34 -27.41 8.69
C VAL A 431 0.28 -26.31 8.69
N ARG A 432 0.09 -25.69 9.84
CA ARG A 432 -0.79 -24.53 9.98
C ARG A 432 -0.07 -23.26 9.53
N ALA A 433 -0.62 -22.60 8.53
CA ALA A 433 -0.04 -21.37 7.93
C ALA A 433 -1.14 -20.37 7.58
N ARG A 434 -0.78 -19.16 7.23
CA ARG A 434 -1.69 -18.22 6.57
C ARG A 434 -1.99 -18.70 5.15
N LEU A 435 -3.19 -18.43 4.67
CA LEU A 435 -3.61 -18.89 3.34
C LEU A 435 -2.63 -18.44 2.24
N ASP A 436 -2.17 -17.17 2.24
CA ASP A 436 -1.23 -16.66 1.23
C ASP A 436 0.09 -17.43 1.20
N ASP A 437 0.58 -17.92 2.34
CA ASP A 437 1.80 -18.71 2.42
C ASP A 437 1.63 -20.09 1.74
N VAL A 438 0.40 -20.64 1.77
CA VAL A 438 0.05 -21.87 1.05
C VAL A 438 -0.20 -21.62 -0.44
N LEU A 439 -0.70 -20.44 -0.80
CA LEU A 439 -0.99 -20.08 -2.20
C LEU A 439 0.27 -19.68 -2.99
N GLU A 440 1.36 -19.28 -2.31
CA GLU A 440 2.67 -18.96 -2.89
C GLU A 440 2.64 -17.91 -4.01
N SER A 441 1.77 -16.92 -3.93
CA SER A 441 1.66 -15.79 -4.88
C SER A 441 1.72 -16.20 -6.37
N ARG A 442 0.97 -17.23 -6.76
CA ARG A 442 0.89 -17.75 -8.12
C ARG A 442 -0.55 -17.87 -8.62
N TRP A 443 -0.73 -18.04 -9.91
CA TRP A 443 -2.02 -18.43 -10.47
C TRP A 443 -2.40 -19.84 -9.99
N LEU A 444 -3.63 -20.00 -9.48
CA LEU A 444 -4.11 -21.28 -9.01
C LEU A 444 -5.65 -21.36 -9.04
N LEU A 445 -6.16 -22.57 -8.94
CA LEU A 445 -7.59 -22.83 -8.75
C LEU A 445 -7.86 -23.20 -7.28
N LEU A 446 -8.80 -22.51 -6.66
CA LEU A 446 -9.33 -22.87 -5.36
C LEU A 446 -10.73 -23.46 -5.56
N ARG A 447 -10.97 -24.68 -5.05
CA ARG A 447 -12.16 -25.48 -5.32
C ARG A 447 -12.83 -25.90 -4.03
N THR A 448 -14.14 -26.17 -4.08
CA THR A 448 -14.85 -26.94 -3.06
C THR A 448 -15.17 -28.33 -3.62
N GLU A 449 -15.65 -29.24 -2.78
CA GLU A 449 -16.07 -30.59 -3.22
C GLU A 449 -17.19 -30.55 -4.28
N SER A 450 -17.98 -29.47 -4.31
CA SER A 450 -19.07 -29.28 -5.30
C SER A 450 -18.60 -28.66 -6.63
N SER A 451 -17.30 -28.47 -6.83
CA SER A 451 -16.75 -27.92 -8.08
C SER A 451 -16.94 -28.87 -9.26
N ALA A 452 -17.37 -28.32 -10.39
CA ALA A 452 -17.37 -29.03 -11.65
C ALA A 452 -15.96 -29.10 -12.26
N PRO A 453 -15.67 -30.03 -13.19
CA PRO A 453 -14.47 -30.03 -14.00
C PRO A 453 -14.31 -28.70 -14.77
N GLN A 454 -13.08 -28.25 -14.90
CA GLN A 454 -12.74 -26.95 -15.52
C GLN A 454 -11.85 -27.14 -16.77
N PRO A 455 -12.34 -27.73 -17.90
CA PRO A 455 -11.49 -28.19 -19.00
C PRO A 455 -10.58 -27.12 -19.60
N ALA A 456 -11.03 -25.86 -19.67
CA ALA A 456 -10.24 -24.75 -20.20
C ALA A 456 -9.05 -24.40 -19.29
N TRP A 457 -9.21 -24.53 -17.97
CA TRP A 457 -8.21 -24.27 -16.96
C TRP A 457 -7.35 -25.48 -16.63
N ASP A 458 -7.94 -26.69 -16.64
CA ASP A 458 -7.22 -27.93 -16.36
C ASP A 458 -6.11 -28.21 -17.41
N ARG A 459 -6.28 -27.74 -18.67
CA ARG A 459 -5.23 -27.83 -19.71
C ARG A 459 -4.01 -26.97 -19.42
N LEU A 460 -4.14 -25.94 -18.54
CA LEU A 460 -3.03 -25.06 -18.16
C LEU A 460 -2.15 -25.67 -17.07
N ALA A 461 -2.52 -26.82 -16.53
CA ALA A 461 -1.80 -27.50 -15.45
C ALA A 461 -1.50 -26.61 -14.23
N LEU A 462 -2.40 -25.65 -13.94
CA LEU A 462 -2.26 -24.80 -12.77
C LEU A 462 -2.42 -25.61 -11.48
N PRO A 463 -1.74 -25.23 -10.40
CA PRO A 463 -2.01 -25.78 -9.09
C PRO A 463 -3.49 -25.63 -8.72
N ALA A 464 -4.06 -26.67 -8.14
CA ALA A 464 -5.44 -26.65 -7.67
C ALA A 464 -5.50 -27.19 -6.23
N LEU A 465 -6.20 -26.47 -5.38
CA LEU A 465 -6.42 -26.85 -3.99
C LEU A 465 -7.91 -26.97 -3.71
N THR A 466 -8.32 -28.06 -3.08
CA THR A 466 -9.69 -28.24 -2.60
C THR A 466 -9.78 -27.77 -1.15
N VAL A 467 -10.66 -26.81 -0.89
CA VAL A 467 -10.92 -26.31 0.46
C VAL A 467 -11.83 -27.30 1.18
N THR A 468 -11.39 -27.76 2.35
CA THR A 468 -12.14 -28.70 3.20
C THR A 468 -12.48 -28.03 4.54
N PRO A 469 -13.58 -28.45 5.21
CA PRO A 469 -13.97 -27.86 6.50
C PRO A 469 -12.94 -28.06 7.61
N ALA A 470 -13.04 -27.24 8.64
CA ALA A 470 -12.25 -27.40 9.87
C ALA A 470 -12.42 -28.80 10.46
N GLY A 471 -11.30 -29.40 10.90
CA GLY A 471 -11.27 -30.77 11.42
C GLY A 471 -11.09 -31.85 10.35
N SER A 472 -11.11 -31.53 9.06
CA SER A 472 -10.75 -32.46 7.99
C SER A 472 -9.29 -32.91 8.09
N ARG A 473 -8.98 -34.11 7.63
CA ARG A 473 -7.60 -34.60 7.56
C ARG A 473 -6.88 -33.92 6.39
N PRO A 474 -5.70 -33.31 6.61
CA PRO A 474 -4.89 -32.78 5.53
C PRO A 474 -4.49 -33.86 4.51
N ALA A 475 -4.54 -33.53 3.23
CA ALA A 475 -4.16 -34.42 2.14
C ALA A 475 -3.56 -33.64 0.97
N ALA A 476 -2.81 -34.32 0.09
CA ALA A 476 -2.29 -33.70 -1.11
C ALA A 476 -3.42 -33.08 -1.94
N GLY A 477 -3.20 -31.84 -2.41
CA GLY A 477 -4.20 -31.08 -3.17
C GLY A 477 -5.37 -30.53 -2.34
N THR A 478 -5.30 -30.58 -1.00
CA THR A 478 -6.32 -29.99 -0.12
C THR A 478 -5.76 -28.89 0.76
N VAL A 479 -6.62 -27.98 1.18
CA VAL A 479 -6.34 -26.98 2.23
C VAL A 479 -7.52 -26.98 3.20
N VAL A 480 -7.24 -27.16 4.50
CA VAL A 480 -8.28 -27.19 5.55
C VAL A 480 -8.54 -25.76 6.01
N ASP A 481 -9.79 -25.30 5.94
CA ASP A 481 -10.24 -23.99 6.44
C ASP A 481 -10.32 -24.01 7.97
N SER A 482 -9.15 -23.90 8.63
CA SER A 482 -9.02 -24.12 10.09
C SER A 482 -9.80 -23.09 10.92
N ASP A 483 -9.89 -21.85 10.44
CA ASP A 483 -10.65 -20.78 11.10
C ASP A 483 -12.13 -20.74 10.68
N GLY A 484 -12.54 -21.53 9.69
CA GLY A 484 -13.92 -21.55 9.20
C GLY A 484 -14.36 -20.25 8.52
N VAL A 485 -13.46 -19.56 7.84
CA VAL A 485 -13.72 -18.25 7.20
C VAL A 485 -13.84 -18.37 5.70
N LEU A 486 -13.03 -19.22 5.07
CA LEU A 486 -12.90 -19.28 3.61
C LEU A 486 -14.14 -19.92 2.97
N LEU A 487 -14.62 -21.05 3.46
CA LEU A 487 -15.81 -21.72 2.94
C LEU A 487 -17.09 -20.87 3.07
N PRO A 488 -17.37 -20.22 4.23
CA PRO A 488 -18.47 -19.25 4.33
C PRO A 488 -18.35 -18.11 3.33
N TRP A 489 -17.14 -17.53 3.16
CA TRP A 489 -16.90 -16.46 2.19
C TRP A 489 -17.20 -16.95 0.75
N MET A 490 -16.71 -18.13 0.36
CA MET A 490 -17.00 -18.73 -0.95
C MET A 490 -18.50 -18.94 -1.15
N THR A 491 -19.20 -19.41 -0.11
CA THR A 491 -20.65 -19.62 -0.14
C THR A 491 -21.41 -18.30 -0.31
N GLU A 492 -21.06 -17.27 0.45
CA GLU A 492 -21.64 -15.93 0.34
C GLU A 492 -21.48 -15.36 -1.08
N HIS A 493 -20.33 -15.61 -1.68
CA HIS A 493 -20.01 -15.14 -3.04
C HIS A 493 -20.49 -16.09 -4.14
N ARG A 494 -21.21 -17.17 -3.80
CA ARG A 494 -21.71 -18.21 -4.72
C ARG A 494 -20.61 -18.80 -5.59
N ALA A 495 -19.47 -19.10 -4.98
CA ALA A 495 -18.27 -19.57 -5.65
C ALA A 495 -17.91 -20.98 -5.15
N ALA A 496 -18.10 -22.00 -5.98
CA ALA A 496 -17.56 -23.33 -5.74
C ALA A 496 -16.14 -23.49 -6.31
N THR A 497 -15.82 -22.74 -7.36
CA THR A 497 -14.48 -22.67 -7.96
C THR A 497 -14.07 -21.22 -8.12
N LEU A 498 -12.82 -20.93 -7.75
CA LEU A 498 -12.17 -19.63 -7.96
C LEU A 498 -10.89 -19.81 -8.79
N ALA A 499 -10.69 -18.95 -9.78
CA ALA A 499 -9.38 -18.73 -10.39
C ALA A 499 -8.74 -17.51 -9.72
N LEU A 500 -7.63 -17.73 -9.02
CA LEU A 500 -6.94 -16.70 -8.26
C LEU A 500 -5.70 -16.20 -8.99
N ARG A 501 -5.52 -14.89 -8.95
CA ARG A 501 -4.34 -14.18 -9.42
C ARG A 501 -3.21 -14.30 -8.37
N PRO A 502 -1.95 -14.04 -8.74
CA PRO A 502 -0.82 -14.02 -7.79
C PRO A 502 -0.97 -13.05 -6.62
N ASP A 503 -1.77 -12.00 -6.75
CA ASP A 503 -2.07 -11.03 -5.70
C ASP A 503 -3.30 -11.41 -4.84
N ALA A 504 -3.76 -12.68 -4.94
CA ALA A 504 -4.91 -13.24 -4.26
C ALA A 504 -6.27 -12.55 -4.58
N TYR A 505 -6.34 -11.80 -5.68
CA TYR A 505 -7.61 -11.32 -6.22
C TYR A 505 -8.26 -12.38 -7.09
N VAL A 506 -9.57 -12.43 -7.05
CA VAL A 506 -10.37 -13.35 -7.87
C VAL A 506 -10.44 -12.83 -9.30
N TYR A 507 -9.86 -13.59 -10.23
CA TYR A 507 -10.02 -13.36 -11.67
C TYR A 507 -11.39 -13.82 -12.14
N ALA A 508 -11.78 -15.05 -11.79
CA ALA A 508 -13.04 -15.67 -12.17
C ALA A 508 -13.58 -16.55 -11.06
N ALA A 509 -14.90 -16.70 -11.01
CA ALA A 509 -15.57 -17.62 -10.10
C ALA A 509 -16.70 -18.35 -10.79
N ALA A 510 -16.99 -19.58 -10.34
CA ALA A 510 -18.13 -20.38 -10.80
C ALA A 510 -18.88 -20.99 -9.62
N PRO A 511 -20.22 -21.03 -9.65
CA PRO A 511 -21.02 -21.74 -8.66
C PRO A 511 -20.89 -23.27 -8.81
N ALA A 512 -21.48 -24.03 -7.89
CA ALA A 512 -21.51 -25.48 -7.95
C ALA A 512 -22.09 -25.98 -9.28
N GLY A 513 -21.45 -26.98 -9.87
CA GLY A 513 -21.86 -27.56 -11.15
C GLY A 513 -21.57 -26.73 -12.40
N ALA A 514 -21.04 -25.50 -12.26
CA ALA A 514 -20.73 -24.62 -13.39
C ALA A 514 -19.23 -24.55 -13.70
N GLN A 515 -18.93 -24.16 -14.94
CA GLN A 515 -17.55 -23.91 -15.36
C GLN A 515 -17.17 -22.45 -15.20
N LEU A 516 -15.88 -22.22 -14.92
CA LEU A 516 -15.28 -20.89 -14.94
C LEU A 516 -15.33 -20.28 -16.35
N PRO A 517 -15.47 -18.96 -16.47
CA PRO A 517 -15.10 -18.23 -17.68
C PRO A 517 -13.69 -18.61 -18.14
N PRO A 518 -13.36 -18.44 -19.43
CA PRO A 518 -12.04 -18.79 -19.95
C PRO A 518 -10.92 -18.02 -19.24
N PRO A 519 -9.70 -18.57 -19.21
CA PRO A 519 -8.52 -17.84 -18.72
C PRO A 519 -8.25 -16.58 -19.55
N PRO A 520 -7.38 -15.67 -19.07
CA PRO A 520 -7.01 -14.48 -19.84
C PRO A 520 -6.53 -14.89 -21.25
N ALA A 521 -6.90 -14.10 -22.26
CA ALA A 521 -6.44 -14.33 -23.62
C ALA A 521 -4.90 -14.29 -23.68
N GLY A 522 -4.27 -15.29 -24.29
CA GLY A 522 -2.82 -15.41 -24.38
C GLY A 522 -2.13 -15.84 -23.07
N PHE A 523 -2.89 -16.27 -22.07
CA PHE A 523 -2.30 -16.79 -20.83
C PHE A 523 -1.68 -18.17 -21.05
N ALA A 524 -0.38 -18.28 -20.79
CA ALA A 524 0.41 -19.50 -20.93
C ALA A 524 1.34 -19.64 -19.69
N PRO A 525 0.87 -20.29 -18.60
CA PRO A 525 1.63 -20.37 -17.36
C PRO A 525 2.97 -21.10 -17.57
N VAL A 526 4.02 -20.54 -16.98
CA VAL A 526 5.36 -21.13 -17.01
C VAL A 526 5.61 -21.78 -15.63
N PRO A 527 6.17 -23.02 -15.58
CA PRO A 527 6.54 -23.65 -14.31
C PRO A 527 7.48 -22.73 -13.52
N ARG A 528 7.14 -22.44 -12.27
CA ARG A 528 7.98 -21.62 -11.37
C ARG A 528 8.76 -22.52 -10.43
N THR A 529 10.08 -22.40 -10.45
CA THR A 529 10.90 -22.86 -9.35
C THR A 529 10.94 -21.71 -8.34
N ILE A 530 10.16 -21.81 -7.27
CA ILE A 530 10.19 -20.81 -6.20
C ILE A 530 11.52 -21.01 -5.48
N ALA A 531 12.37 -19.97 -5.49
CA ALA A 531 13.52 -19.94 -4.61
C ALA A 531 12.97 -19.93 -3.17
N ALA A 532 13.32 -20.95 -2.39
CA ALA A 532 12.96 -20.98 -0.98
C ALA A 532 13.48 -19.69 -0.33
N ILE A 533 12.56 -18.87 0.19
CA ILE A 533 12.93 -17.74 1.04
C ILE A 533 13.46 -18.39 2.31
N THR A 534 14.80 -18.47 2.43
CA THR A 534 15.43 -18.90 3.68
C THR A 534 15.07 -17.88 4.75
N PRO A 535 14.56 -18.29 5.91
CA PRO A 535 14.05 -17.41 6.97
C PRO A 535 15.14 -16.49 7.54
#